data_89ea28e35b9cde719602ed487a85f68a
#
_entry.id   89ea28e35b9cde719602ed487a85f68a
#
_cell.length_a   1.000
_cell.length_b   1.000
_cell.length_c   1.000
_cell.angle_alpha   90.00
_cell.angle_beta   90.00
_cell.angle_gamma   90.00
#
_symmetry.space_group_name_H-M   'P 1'
#
loop_
_entity.id
_entity.type
_entity.pdbx_description
1 polymer ?
#
loop_
_entity_poly.entity_id
_entity_poly.type
_entity_poly.pdbx_seq_one_letter_code
_entity_poly.pdbx_strand_id
1 'polypeptide(L)'
;MDQGRTSANHWHLPATQALRREAHFDSRVVPCFAVRPAGLATMMRQAALHHPHAEALVDGEQRWNWQQLQDASLRVAHGLRHLGVNPGDRVALLMGNRAEFVLALYGIAQLGAVAVPMSTRDSAKGVGFILNQCGARAVIAQADMAGLLPARLDDGTPLVQVLCSHAAGSDAPTTKPSTPWENLLDAVPARALHDETKEAEEAEEAEEAEEAEEAEEAPAIIVYTSGTTGQPKGAVITHFNVVHSTLHYQTCLGLAAGERAVLAVPGSHVTGIIAIVATMGAVAGCVIILREFKAAAFLQLATRERMSYTLMVPAMYALCLREPGFAALDLSAWRLGGFGGAPMPVSTIEQLGQHCPGVRLFNAYGATETTSPATITPPGSLTLDAVGVAVPCADIRIMDDDGREVPPGQSGEVWIGGPMVVPRYWDNPQATALSFCGGYWKSGDIGTLDTDGFLRIHDRKKDMINRGGYKVFSVEVENCLMGHPRVLEAAAVGVPCPVLGERVHVFVHASADGVPGEALAEELKNLCRRDLADYKVPDAISFTASPLPRNANGKLLKRELRERLLSADGAKRSG
;
A
#
# COMPACT_ATOMS: atom_id res chain seq x y z
N MET A 1 -25.00 10.91 -26.04
CA MET A 1 -25.79 10.21 -25.00
C MET A 1 -24.83 9.30 -24.27
N ASP A 2 -24.28 9.82 -23.20
CA ASP A 2 -23.29 9.14 -22.35
C ASP A 2 -24.05 8.19 -21.42
N GLN A 3 -24.26 6.95 -21.86
CA GLN A 3 -24.66 5.90 -20.92
C GLN A 3 -23.38 5.54 -20.15
N GLY A 4 -23.24 6.21 -19.01
CA GLY A 4 -22.15 5.99 -18.10
C GLY A 4 -21.93 4.49 -17.88
N ARG A 5 -20.78 4.00 -18.30
CA ARG A 5 -20.23 2.71 -17.92
C ARG A 5 -19.96 2.74 -16.42
N THR A 6 -21.01 2.60 -15.63
CA THR A 6 -20.89 2.57 -14.18
C THR A 6 -20.45 1.16 -13.77
N SER A 7 -19.34 1.05 -13.04
CA SER A 7 -18.91 -0.13 -12.25
C SER A 7 -20.03 -0.67 -11.33
N ALA A 8 -21.15 0.03 -11.25
CA ALA A 8 -22.32 -0.26 -10.44
C ALA A 8 -22.95 -1.65 -10.70
N ASN A 9 -22.71 -2.26 -11.87
CA ASN A 9 -23.29 -3.57 -12.18
C ASN A 9 -22.62 -4.76 -11.46
N HIS A 10 -21.40 -4.60 -10.95
CA HIS A 10 -20.67 -5.67 -10.28
C HIS A 10 -20.80 -5.63 -8.74
N TRP A 11 -21.18 -4.48 -8.18
CA TRP A 11 -21.28 -4.27 -6.75
C TRP A 11 -22.73 -4.07 -6.32
N HIS A 12 -23.25 -4.95 -5.45
CA HIS A 12 -24.53 -4.75 -4.80
C HIS A 12 -24.38 -3.72 -3.67
N LEU A 13 -24.68 -2.46 -3.97
CA LEU A 13 -24.71 -1.42 -2.96
C LEU A 13 -26.02 -1.53 -2.15
N PRO A 14 -25.94 -1.69 -0.81
CA PRO A 14 -27.13 -1.57 0.02
C PRO A 14 -27.77 -0.17 -0.14
N ALA A 15 -29.06 -0.06 0.06
CA ALA A 15 -29.76 1.23 -0.03
C ALA A 15 -29.18 2.30 0.92
N THR A 16 -28.55 1.88 2.02
CA THR A 16 -27.84 2.74 2.98
C THR A 16 -26.51 3.28 2.46
N GLN A 17 -26.00 2.76 1.35
CA GLN A 17 -24.75 3.19 0.69
C GLN A 17 -25.03 3.86 -0.66
N ALA A 18 -26.04 4.73 -0.72
CA ALA A 18 -26.34 5.51 -1.91
C ALA A 18 -25.13 6.37 -2.33
N LEU A 19 -24.94 6.48 -3.65
CA LEU A 19 -23.90 7.34 -4.21
C LEU A 19 -24.52 8.66 -4.65
N ARG A 20 -23.79 9.77 -4.45
CA ARG A 20 -24.12 11.09 -5.00
C ARG A 20 -22.86 11.72 -5.60
N ARG A 21 -23.01 12.71 -6.49
CA ARG A 21 -21.88 13.48 -7.00
C ARG A 21 -21.67 14.71 -6.14
N GLU A 22 -20.41 14.93 -5.74
CA GLU A 22 -19.97 16.04 -4.92
C GLU A 22 -18.75 16.71 -5.55
N ALA A 23 -18.60 18.04 -5.31
CA ALA A 23 -17.43 18.79 -5.73
C ALA A 23 -16.42 18.80 -4.58
N HIS A 24 -15.21 18.32 -4.84
CA HIS A 24 -14.11 18.25 -3.89
C HIS A 24 -12.82 18.76 -4.52
N PHE A 25 -11.85 19.16 -3.70
CA PHE A 25 -10.51 19.58 -4.15
C PHE A 25 -10.59 20.66 -5.24
N ASP A 26 -11.29 21.74 -4.95
CA ASP A 26 -11.53 22.95 -5.77
C ASP A 26 -12.36 22.72 -7.05
N SER A 27 -12.29 21.57 -7.71
CA SER A 27 -12.96 21.40 -9.01
C SER A 27 -13.26 19.97 -9.43
N ARG A 28 -12.96 18.97 -8.61
CA ARG A 28 -13.24 17.57 -8.95
C ARG A 28 -14.67 17.20 -8.59
N VAL A 29 -15.52 16.94 -9.58
CA VAL A 29 -16.84 16.38 -9.33
C VAL A 29 -16.75 14.85 -9.39
N VAL A 30 -16.81 14.21 -8.22
CA VAL A 30 -16.64 12.78 -8.08
C VAL A 30 -17.88 12.12 -7.46
N PRO A 31 -18.20 10.86 -7.83
CA PRO A 31 -19.20 10.09 -7.13
C PRO A 31 -18.69 9.71 -5.75
N CYS A 32 -19.50 9.88 -4.72
CA CYS A 32 -19.15 9.65 -3.32
C CYS A 32 -20.22 8.82 -2.62
N PHE A 33 -19.84 8.08 -1.58
CA PHE A 33 -20.80 7.54 -0.64
C PHE A 33 -21.49 8.71 0.08
N ALA A 34 -22.81 8.77 -0.02
CA ALA A 34 -23.60 9.87 0.53
C ALA A 34 -23.61 9.88 2.07
N VAL A 35 -23.49 8.71 2.69
CA VAL A 35 -23.39 8.53 4.14
C VAL A 35 -22.01 7.96 4.43
N ARG A 36 -21.21 8.73 5.16
CA ARG A 36 -19.83 8.37 5.49
C ARG A 36 -19.36 9.07 6.76
N PRO A 37 -18.39 8.50 7.51
CA PRO A 37 -17.71 9.22 8.58
C PRO A 37 -16.90 10.41 8.03
N ALA A 38 -16.70 11.46 8.84
CA ALA A 38 -15.90 12.61 8.43
C ALA A 38 -14.39 12.29 8.28
N GLY A 39 -13.86 11.29 9.01
CA GLY A 39 -12.44 10.97 8.94
C GLY A 39 -12.01 9.74 9.73
N LEU A 40 -10.70 9.52 9.76
CA LEU A 40 -10.08 8.37 10.41
C LEU A 40 -10.38 8.31 11.92
N ALA A 41 -10.31 9.44 12.61
CA ALA A 41 -10.62 9.51 14.04
C ALA A 41 -12.11 9.20 14.30
N THR A 42 -13.01 9.72 13.46
CA THR A 42 -14.45 9.48 13.57
C THR A 42 -14.81 8.02 13.37
N MET A 43 -14.17 7.31 12.41
CA MET A 43 -14.37 5.87 12.24
C MET A 43 -14.04 5.08 13.51
N MET A 44 -12.90 5.39 14.15
CA MET A 44 -12.50 4.74 15.39
C MET A 44 -13.47 5.08 16.54
N ARG A 45 -13.87 6.35 16.70
CA ARG A 45 -14.86 6.75 17.71
C ARG A 45 -16.18 6.00 17.56
N GLN A 46 -16.67 5.85 16.32
CA GLN A 46 -17.89 5.09 16.04
C GLN A 46 -17.74 3.61 16.41
N ALA A 47 -16.58 3.00 16.12
CA ALA A 47 -16.31 1.62 16.53
C ALA A 47 -16.31 1.49 18.08
N ALA A 48 -15.67 2.41 18.79
CA ALA A 48 -15.66 2.42 20.24
C ALA A 48 -17.05 2.68 20.85
N LEU A 49 -17.85 3.55 20.25
CA LEU A 49 -19.22 3.86 20.69
C LEU A 49 -20.15 2.65 20.53
N HIS A 50 -20.11 1.98 19.38
CA HIS A 50 -21.06 0.90 19.07
C HIS A 50 -20.58 -0.48 19.55
N HIS A 51 -19.25 -0.68 19.69
CA HIS A 51 -18.63 -1.95 20.02
C HIS A 51 -17.54 -1.82 21.10
N PRO A 52 -17.78 -1.12 22.25
CA PRO A 52 -16.74 -0.75 23.22
C PRO A 52 -15.93 -1.93 23.75
N HIS A 53 -16.56 -3.08 23.94
CA HIS A 53 -15.96 -4.27 24.52
C HIS A 53 -15.44 -5.28 23.49
N ALA A 54 -15.68 -5.06 22.18
CA ALA A 54 -15.15 -5.93 21.13
C ALA A 54 -13.64 -5.73 21.02
N GLU A 55 -12.92 -6.82 20.74
CA GLU A 55 -11.47 -6.79 20.53
C GLU A 55 -11.11 -5.94 19.31
N ALA A 56 -10.21 -4.97 19.48
CA ALA A 56 -9.79 -4.02 18.46
C ALA A 56 -8.37 -4.26 17.98
N LEU A 57 -7.46 -4.63 18.89
CA LEU A 57 -6.03 -4.76 18.60
C LEU A 57 -5.41 -5.87 19.44
N VAL A 58 -4.56 -6.69 18.81
CA VAL A 58 -3.78 -7.76 19.45
C VAL A 58 -2.31 -7.61 19.03
N ASP A 59 -1.39 -7.50 20.00
CA ASP A 59 0.06 -7.54 19.78
C ASP A 59 0.70 -8.50 20.81
N GLY A 60 0.98 -9.72 20.40
CA GLY A 60 1.45 -10.78 21.28
C GLY A 60 0.39 -11.16 22.32
N GLU A 61 0.71 -10.91 23.60
CA GLU A 61 -0.21 -11.15 24.72
C GLU A 61 -1.02 -9.89 25.08
N GLN A 62 -0.67 -8.74 24.55
CA GLN A 62 -1.40 -7.50 24.80
C GLN A 62 -2.66 -7.43 23.93
N ARG A 63 -3.77 -7.03 24.54
CA ARG A 63 -5.07 -6.95 23.89
C ARG A 63 -5.78 -5.68 24.30
N TRP A 64 -6.37 -5.02 23.32
CA TRP A 64 -7.21 -3.83 23.54
C TRP A 64 -8.59 -4.07 22.95
N ASN A 65 -9.63 -3.73 23.69
CA ASN A 65 -10.94 -3.52 23.11
C ASN A 65 -11.03 -2.10 22.50
N TRP A 66 -12.14 -1.80 21.81
CA TRP A 66 -12.30 -0.51 21.12
C TRP A 66 -12.28 0.68 22.09
N GLN A 67 -12.89 0.56 23.29
CA GLN A 67 -12.83 1.61 24.31
C GLN A 67 -11.38 1.86 24.76
N GLN A 68 -10.65 0.80 25.09
CA GLN A 68 -9.24 0.92 25.50
C GLN A 68 -8.34 1.47 24.40
N LEU A 69 -8.61 1.11 23.14
CA LEU A 69 -7.87 1.65 22.00
C LEU A 69 -8.12 3.16 21.85
N GLN A 70 -9.37 3.60 21.97
CA GLN A 70 -9.74 5.01 21.94
C GLN A 70 -9.07 5.78 23.07
N ASP A 71 -9.19 5.32 24.30
CA ASP A 71 -8.59 5.98 25.48
C ASP A 71 -7.07 6.12 25.33
N ALA A 72 -6.39 5.06 24.89
CA ALA A 72 -4.96 5.09 24.67
C ALA A 72 -4.56 6.04 23.53
N SER A 73 -5.33 6.08 22.45
CA SER A 73 -5.10 7.00 21.32
C SER A 73 -5.34 8.46 21.71
N LEU A 74 -6.33 8.74 22.56
CA LEU A 74 -6.55 10.09 23.13
C LEU A 74 -5.36 10.52 23.98
N ARG A 75 -4.80 9.63 24.81
CA ARG A 75 -3.58 9.94 25.56
C ARG A 75 -2.41 10.28 24.66
N VAL A 76 -2.25 9.59 23.53
CA VAL A 76 -1.24 9.93 22.52
C VAL A 76 -1.48 11.34 21.97
N ALA A 77 -2.71 11.69 21.62
CA ALA A 77 -3.06 13.03 21.11
C ALA A 77 -2.72 14.13 22.11
N HIS A 78 -3.13 13.97 23.37
CA HIS A 78 -2.82 14.93 24.45
C HIS A 78 -1.33 15.00 24.75
N GLY A 79 -0.62 13.87 24.80
CA GLY A 79 0.82 13.84 25.01
C GLY A 79 1.58 14.57 23.91
N LEU A 80 1.20 14.39 22.64
CA LEU A 80 1.77 15.12 21.50
C LEU A 80 1.47 16.61 21.60
N ARG A 81 0.24 17.00 21.95
CA ARG A 81 -0.11 18.42 22.18
C ARG A 81 0.74 19.03 23.29
N HIS A 82 0.94 18.31 24.40
CA HIS A 82 1.82 18.76 25.49
C HIS A 82 3.27 18.96 25.06
N LEU A 83 3.76 18.16 24.10
CA LEU A 83 5.07 18.31 23.46
C LEU A 83 5.11 19.41 22.39
N GLY A 84 4.02 20.17 22.21
CA GLY A 84 3.93 21.31 21.28
C GLY A 84 3.66 20.92 19.83
N VAL A 85 3.03 19.76 19.60
CA VAL A 85 2.46 19.39 18.29
C VAL A 85 1.05 19.95 18.19
N ASN A 86 0.74 20.62 17.09
CA ASN A 86 -0.55 21.26 16.82
C ASN A 86 -1.29 20.57 15.68
N PRO A 87 -2.60 20.82 15.51
CA PRO A 87 -3.32 20.41 14.30
C PRO A 87 -2.59 20.87 13.03
N GLY A 88 -2.55 20.01 12.01
CA GLY A 88 -1.81 20.23 10.76
C GLY A 88 -0.30 19.97 10.83
N ASP A 89 0.30 19.80 12.00
CA ASP A 89 1.70 19.40 12.11
C ASP A 89 1.94 17.96 11.64
N ARG A 90 3.12 17.68 11.08
CA ARG A 90 3.50 16.35 10.62
C ARG A 90 4.21 15.61 11.72
N VAL A 91 3.72 14.41 12.02
CA VAL A 91 4.30 13.48 12.99
C VAL A 91 4.78 12.23 12.26
N ALA A 92 6.09 12.05 12.20
CA ALA A 92 6.68 10.88 11.54
C ALA A 92 6.56 9.63 12.42
N LEU A 93 6.30 8.47 11.79
CA LEU A 93 6.22 7.17 12.45
C LEU A 93 7.32 6.26 11.88
N LEU A 94 8.45 6.14 12.59
CA LEU A 94 9.60 5.32 12.17
C LEU A 94 9.64 4.04 13.02
N MET A 95 8.75 3.11 12.72
CA MET A 95 8.62 1.84 13.43
C MET A 95 8.00 0.76 12.56
N GLY A 96 8.27 -0.50 12.91
CA GLY A 96 7.62 -1.67 12.31
C GLY A 96 6.19 -1.87 12.80
N ASN A 97 5.62 -3.03 12.44
CA ASN A 97 4.29 -3.42 12.91
C ASN A 97 4.30 -3.65 14.42
N ARG A 98 3.59 -2.83 15.16
CA ARG A 98 3.44 -2.90 16.61
C ARG A 98 2.22 -2.09 17.07
N ALA A 99 1.76 -2.35 18.29
CA ALA A 99 0.58 -1.69 18.83
C ALA A 99 0.73 -0.16 18.84
N GLU A 100 1.91 0.35 19.20
CA GLU A 100 2.19 1.78 19.27
C GLU A 100 2.03 2.48 17.91
N PHE A 101 2.23 1.75 16.79
CA PHE A 101 1.96 2.29 15.45
C PHE A 101 0.47 2.59 15.27
N VAL A 102 -0.40 1.65 15.66
CA VAL A 102 -1.86 1.81 15.54
C VAL A 102 -2.37 2.90 16.49
N LEU A 103 -1.90 2.89 17.73
CA LEU A 103 -2.24 3.91 18.74
C LEU A 103 -1.80 5.30 18.31
N ALA A 104 -0.57 5.43 17.77
CA ALA A 104 -0.05 6.70 17.28
C ALA A 104 -0.81 7.19 16.05
N LEU A 105 -1.14 6.30 15.08
CA LEU A 105 -1.89 6.68 13.88
C LEU A 105 -3.24 7.31 14.25
N TYR A 106 -3.99 6.67 15.15
CA TYR A 106 -5.27 7.20 15.61
C TYR A 106 -5.11 8.43 16.51
N GLY A 107 -4.10 8.46 17.39
CA GLY A 107 -3.84 9.61 18.25
C GLY A 107 -3.46 10.87 17.45
N ILE A 108 -2.65 10.71 16.40
CA ILE A 108 -2.31 11.81 15.47
C ILE A 108 -3.55 12.31 14.75
N ALA A 109 -4.42 11.40 14.27
CA ALA A 109 -5.67 11.78 13.62
C ALA A 109 -6.63 12.50 14.59
N GLN A 110 -6.72 12.08 15.85
CA GLN A 110 -7.54 12.76 16.88
C GLN A 110 -7.02 14.16 17.23
N LEU A 111 -5.71 14.37 17.14
CA LEU A 111 -5.10 15.70 17.31
C LEU A 111 -5.35 16.63 16.10
N GLY A 112 -5.85 16.10 14.97
CA GLY A 112 -5.90 16.81 13.70
C GLY A 112 -4.51 17.03 13.08
N ALA A 113 -3.50 16.27 13.51
CA ALA A 113 -2.16 16.28 12.94
C ALA A 113 -2.04 15.26 11.79
N VAL A 114 -0.94 15.31 11.04
CA VAL A 114 -0.72 14.51 9.84
C VAL A 114 0.31 13.41 10.10
N ALA A 115 -0.08 12.15 9.97
CA ALA A 115 0.84 11.02 10.13
C ALA A 115 1.77 10.88 8.91
N VAL A 116 3.07 10.63 9.15
CA VAL A 116 4.06 10.38 8.10
C VAL A 116 4.74 9.03 8.36
N PRO A 117 4.11 7.91 7.95
CA PRO A 117 4.68 6.59 8.14
C PRO A 117 5.94 6.40 7.29
N MET A 118 6.99 5.85 7.90
CA MET A 118 8.30 5.65 7.28
C MET A 118 8.71 4.19 7.37
N SER A 119 9.49 3.73 6.39
CA SER A 119 10.03 2.37 6.40
C SER A 119 11.22 2.26 7.37
N THR A 120 11.21 1.23 8.20
CA THR A 120 12.37 0.90 9.06
C THR A 120 13.59 0.41 8.26
N ARG A 121 13.44 0.22 6.94
CA ARG A 121 14.53 -0.15 6.02
C ARG A 121 15.17 1.05 5.34
N ASP A 122 14.66 2.26 5.60
CA ASP A 122 15.24 3.48 5.03
C ASP A 122 16.61 3.76 5.63
N SER A 123 17.52 4.30 4.81
CA SER A 123 18.82 4.77 5.27
C SER A 123 18.69 6.08 6.06
N ALA A 124 19.71 6.43 6.86
CA ALA A 124 19.73 7.71 7.57
C ALA A 124 19.52 8.91 6.62
N LYS A 125 20.06 8.84 5.39
CA LYS A 125 19.85 9.87 4.36
C LYS A 125 18.38 9.94 3.91
N GLY A 126 17.73 8.78 3.74
CA GLY A 126 16.30 8.68 3.37
C GLY A 126 15.41 9.22 4.49
N VAL A 127 15.70 8.82 5.74
CA VAL A 127 15.00 9.32 6.93
C VAL A 127 15.14 10.83 7.04
N GLY A 128 16.37 11.36 6.96
CA GLY A 128 16.62 12.81 7.01
C GLY A 128 15.90 13.56 5.90
N PHE A 129 15.92 13.04 4.67
CA PHE A 129 15.20 13.65 3.54
C PHE A 129 13.69 13.76 3.81
N ILE A 130 13.03 12.67 4.26
CA ILE A 130 11.59 12.67 4.51
C ILE A 130 11.22 13.65 5.62
N LEU A 131 11.96 13.62 6.75
CA LEU A 131 11.71 14.50 7.89
C LEU A 131 11.82 15.98 7.50
N ASN A 132 12.84 16.34 6.73
CA ASN A 132 13.04 17.71 6.24
C ASN A 132 11.96 18.11 5.22
N GLN A 133 11.71 17.28 4.23
CA GLN A 133 10.80 17.60 3.13
C GLN A 133 9.34 17.75 3.60
N CYS A 134 8.88 16.93 4.57
CA CYS A 134 7.57 17.12 5.16
C CYS A 134 7.54 18.20 6.27
N GLY A 135 8.69 18.68 6.72
CA GLY A 135 8.80 19.61 7.85
C GLY A 135 8.24 18.98 9.13
N ALA A 136 8.73 17.78 9.49
CA ALA A 136 8.24 17.04 10.63
C ALA A 136 8.40 17.80 11.94
N ARG A 137 7.32 17.98 12.73
CA ARG A 137 7.37 18.57 14.06
C ARG A 137 7.84 17.56 15.10
N ALA A 138 7.39 16.31 14.96
CA ALA A 138 7.75 15.23 15.87
C ALA A 138 8.02 13.93 15.10
N VAL A 139 8.74 13.02 15.74
CA VAL A 139 8.90 11.64 15.29
C VAL A 139 8.66 10.68 16.45
N ILE A 140 7.84 9.66 16.23
CA ILE A 140 7.68 8.52 17.12
C ILE A 140 8.43 7.36 16.47
N ALA A 141 9.45 6.85 17.13
CA ALA A 141 10.33 5.83 16.57
C ALA A 141 10.55 4.67 17.53
N GLN A 142 10.81 3.48 16.99
CA GLN A 142 11.36 2.43 17.86
C GLN A 142 12.80 2.77 18.26
N ALA A 143 13.17 2.38 19.48
CA ALA A 143 14.40 2.83 20.13
C ALA A 143 15.68 2.49 19.33
N ASP A 144 15.72 1.36 18.64
CA ASP A 144 16.84 0.95 17.79
C ASP A 144 17.01 1.80 16.52
N MET A 145 15.99 2.58 16.14
CA MET A 145 16.05 3.54 15.03
C MET A 145 16.52 4.94 15.46
N ALA A 146 16.71 5.21 16.76
CA ALA A 146 17.08 6.53 17.28
C ALA A 146 18.38 7.06 16.66
N GLY A 147 19.32 6.18 16.30
CA GLY A 147 20.57 6.54 15.63
C GLY A 147 20.39 7.20 14.25
N LEU A 148 19.25 6.95 13.58
CA LEU A 148 18.93 7.52 12.27
C LEU A 148 18.34 8.95 12.36
N LEU A 149 17.90 9.38 13.55
CA LEU A 149 17.14 10.62 13.71
C LEU A 149 18.08 11.83 13.85
N PRO A 150 17.85 12.95 13.12
CA PRO A 150 18.53 14.21 13.38
C PRO A 150 17.96 14.87 14.66
N ALA A 151 18.76 15.63 15.38
CA ALA A 151 18.27 16.41 16.53
C ALA A 151 17.47 17.65 16.09
N ARG A 152 17.78 18.17 14.90
CA ARG A 152 17.12 19.31 14.26
C ARG A 152 16.96 19.03 12.77
N LEU A 153 15.98 19.67 12.17
CA LEU A 153 15.84 19.73 10.71
C LEU A 153 16.90 20.68 10.12
N ASP A 154 17.04 20.68 8.79
CA ASP A 154 18.04 21.48 8.08
C ASP A 154 17.81 22.99 8.22
N ASP A 155 16.56 23.42 8.45
CA ASP A 155 16.18 24.81 8.75
C ASP A 155 16.47 25.23 10.21
N GLY A 156 17.01 24.33 11.03
CA GLY A 156 17.28 24.52 12.43
C GLY A 156 16.13 24.23 13.39
N THR A 157 14.95 23.88 12.89
CA THR A 157 13.78 23.52 13.70
C THR A 157 14.07 22.31 14.60
N PRO A 158 13.84 22.39 15.93
CA PRO A 158 14.01 21.24 16.82
C PRO A 158 13.00 20.13 16.49
N LEU A 159 13.47 18.89 16.39
CA LEU A 159 12.63 17.72 16.19
C LEU A 159 12.30 17.07 17.53
N VAL A 160 11.02 17.03 17.90
CA VAL A 160 10.54 16.29 19.06
C VAL A 160 10.68 14.80 18.81
N GLN A 161 11.36 14.07 19.70
CA GLN A 161 11.59 12.63 19.56
C GLN A 161 10.90 11.86 20.68
N VAL A 162 10.02 10.93 20.30
CA VAL A 162 9.37 9.96 21.19
C VAL A 162 9.88 8.57 20.83
N LEU A 163 10.39 7.84 21.82
CA LEU A 163 10.99 6.53 21.60
C LEU A 163 10.17 5.41 22.26
N CYS A 164 9.79 4.42 21.46
CA CYS A 164 9.15 3.20 21.93
C CYS A 164 10.22 2.15 22.24
N SER A 165 10.30 1.70 23.50
CA SER A 165 11.25 0.66 23.91
C SER A 165 10.94 -0.70 23.27
N HIS A 166 11.96 -1.55 23.14
CA HIS A 166 11.78 -2.99 23.00
C HIS A 166 11.65 -3.54 24.42
N ALA A 167 10.65 -4.33 24.73
CA ALA A 167 10.40 -5.00 26.02
C ALA A 167 11.24 -4.54 27.22
N ALA A 168 10.66 -4.36 28.37
CA ALA A 168 11.29 -3.84 29.59
C ALA A 168 12.74 -4.34 29.78
N GLY A 169 13.73 -3.46 29.66
CA GLY A 169 15.11 -3.76 30.02
C GLY A 169 16.21 -3.50 29.00
N SER A 170 15.91 -3.03 27.79
CA SER A 170 16.96 -2.66 26.82
C SER A 170 17.06 -1.13 26.65
N ASP A 171 17.61 -0.47 27.64
CA ASP A 171 18.00 0.94 27.56
C ASP A 171 19.26 1.07 26.71
N ALA A 172 19.12 1.28 25.41
CA ALA A 172 20.20 1.85 24.65
C ALA A 172 20.33 3.33 25.09
N PRO A 173 21.50 3.77 25.62
CA PRO A 173 21.68 5.14 26.06
C PRO A 173 21.55 6.07 24.84
N THR A 174 20.46 6.82 24.75
CA THR A 174 20.30 7.85 23.75
C THR A 174 21.07 9.08 24.17
N THR A 175 22.02 9.53 23.35
CA THR A 175 22.80 10.76 23.57
C THR A 175 21.98 12.02 23.25
N LYS A 176 20.75 11.88 22.79
CA LYS A 176 19.86 12.98 22.37
C LYS A 176 18.65 13.08 23.30
N PRO A 177 18.13 14.28 23.57
CA PRO A 177 16.89 14.44 24.34
C PRO A 177 15.73 13.72 23.63
N SER A 178 15.10 12.78 24.32
CA SER A 178 13.94 12.03 23.83
C SER A 178 12.96 11.78 24.96
N THR A 179 11.69 11.67 24.61
CA THR A 179 10.62 11.32 25.54
C THR A 179 10.31 9.81 25.39
N PRO A 180 10.34 9.02 26.46
CA PRO A 180 9.85 7.65 26.42
C PRO A 180 8.36 7.61 26.03
N TRP A 181 7.95 6.56 25.29
CA TRP A 181 6.56 6.37 24.89
C TRP A 181 5.60 6.34 26.09
N GLU A 182 5.99 5.69 27.17
CA GLU A 182 5.22 5.58 28.39
C GLU A 182 4.93 6.97 28.99
N ASN A 183 5.93 7.86 29.00
CA ASN A 183 5.75 9.24 29.49
C ASN A 183 4.79 10.05 28.59
N LEU A 184 4.72 9.74 27.31
CA LEU A 184 3.73 10.35 26.40
C LEU A 184 2.30 9.99 26.83
N LEU A 185 2.08 8.72 27.21
CA LEU A 185 0.76 8.22 27.64
C LEU A 185 0.35 8.74 29.02
N ASP A 186 1.34 9.01 29.90
CA ASP A 186 1.11 9.44 31.28
C ASP A 186 0.94 10.97 31.43
N ALA A 187 1.12 11.72 30.35
CA ALA A 187 1.08 13.19 30.34
C ALA A 187 -0.27 13.77 30.82
N VAL A 188 -1.38 12.99 30.73
CA VAL A 188 -2.71 13.43 31.16
C VAL A 188 -3.44 12.32 31.93
N PRO A 189 -4.04 12.64 33.12
CA PRO A 189 -4.87 11.69 33.86
C PRO A 189 -6.11 11.26 33.07
N ALA A 190 -6.44 9.97 33.08
CA ALA A 190 -7.58 9.41 32.35
C ALA A 190 -8.93 10.10 32.63
N ARG A 191 -9.09 10.70 33.81
CA ARG A 191 -10.33 11.37 34.23
C ARG A 191 -10.53 12.75 33.55
N ALA A 192 -9.46 13.46 33.22
CA ALA A 192 -9.54 14.75 32.51
C ALA A 192 -9.96 14.59 31.04
N LEU A 193 -9.73 13.42 30.45
CA LEU A 193 -10.07 13.12 29.07
C LEU A 193 -11.59 13.03 28.82
N HIS A 194 -12.36 12.56 29.81
CA HIS A 194 -13.82 12.42 29.68
C HIS A 194 -14.60 13.71 29.97
N ASP A 195 -14.03 14.63 30.75
CA ASP A 195 -14.68 15.90 31.07
C ASP A 195 -14.54 16.90 29.90
N GLU A 196 -13.38 16.94 29.23
CA GLU A 196 -13.16 17.79 28.03
C GLU A 196 -13.96 17.32 26.81
N THR A 197 -14.18 15.99 26.65
CA THR A 197 -14.98 15.47 25.53
C THR A 197 -16.47 15.77 25.67
N LYS A 198 -17.03 15.80 26.87
CA LYS A 198 -18.46 16.12 27.10
C LYS A 198 -18.77 17.60 26.86
N GLU A 199 -17.89 18.50 27.30
CA GLU A 199 -18.08 19.94 27.06
C GLU A 199 -17.87 20.31 25.58
N ALA A 200 -17.01 19.57 24.85
CA ALA A 200 -16.84 19.72 23.42
C ALA A 200 -18.02 19.16 22.62
N GLU A 201 -18.55 17.98 22.99
CA GLU A 201 -19.69 17.36 22.30
C GLU A 201 -20.97 18.22 22.37
N GLU A 202 -21.23 18.92 23.49
CA GLU A 202 -22.39 19.83 23.62
C GLU A 202 -22.23 21.16 22.84
N ALA A 203 -20.98 21.59 22.56
CA ALA A 203 -20.69 22.79 21.76
C ALA A 203 -20.59 22.49 20.25
N GLU A 204 -20.20 21.28 19.87
CA GLU A 204 -19.96 20.86 18.49
C GLU A 204 -21.24 20.64 17.66
N GLU A 205 -22.41 20.30 18.26
CA GLU A 205 -23.63 20.00 17.50
C GLU A 205 -24.17 21.17 16.65
N ALA A 206 -23.77 22.39 16.92
CA ALA A 206 -24.26 23.61 16.23
C ALA A 206 -23.31 24.16 15.15
N GLU A 207 -22.00 23.91 15.23
CA GLU A 207 -20.97 24.34 14.27
C GLU A 207 -20.58 23.24 13.24
N GLU A 208 -20.99 21.98 13.46
CA GLU A 208 -20.49 20.81 12.75
C GLU A 208 -20.80 20.71 11.25
N ALA A 209 -21.78 21.41 10.71
CA ALA A 209 -22.18 21.22 9.31
C ALA A 209 -21.24 21.92 8.29
N GLU A 210 -20.70 23.10 8.63
CA GLU A 210 -19.77 23.85 7.76
C GLU A 210 -18.29 23.43 7.98
N GLU A 211 -17.88 23.10 9.22
CA GLU A 211 -16.53 22.62 9.51
C GLU A 211 -16.28 21.17 9.05
N ALA A 212 -17.33 20.34 8.94
CA ALA A 212 -17.21 18.94 8.54
C ALA A 212 -16.70 18.76 7.08
N GLU A 213 -17.06 19.64 6.15
CA GLU A 213 -16.57 19.55 4.76
C GLU A 213 -15.09 19.92 4.65
N GLU A 214 -14.60 20.92 5.36
CA GLU A 214 -13.17 21.28 5.38
C GLU A 214 -12.33 20.20 6.07
N ALA A 215 -12.86 19.55 7.12
CA ALA A 215 -12.16 18.48 7.82
C ALA A 215 -11.95 17.21 6.97
N GLU A 216 -12.89 16.85 6.09
CA GLU A 216 -12.75 15.69 5.20
C GLU A 216 -11.58 15.83 4.22
N GLU A 217 -11.35 17.03 3.68
CA GLU A 217 -10.27 17.30 2.72
C GLU A 217 -8.91 17.58 3.40
N ALA A 218 -8.88 17.71 4.73
CA ALA A 218 -7.64 17.88 5.47
C ALA A 218 -6.70 16.69 5.28
N PRO A 219 -5.37 16.92 5.18
CA PRO A 219 -4.38 15.86 5.15
C PRO A 219 -4.44 15.01 6.42
N ALA A 220 -4.61 13.69 6.27
CA ALA A 220 -4.55 12.72 7.36
C ALA A 220 -3.18 12.02 7.41
N ILE A 221 -2.65 11.66 6.24
CA ILE A 221 -1.45 10.85 6.13
C ILE A 221 -0.63 11.33 4.92
N ILE A 222 0.70 11.37 5.05
CA ILE A 222 1.61 11.55 3.90
C ILE A 222 2.44 10.27 3.75
N VAL A 223 2.23 9.53 2.66
CA VAL A 223 3.00 8.31 2.38
C VAL A 223 4.00 8.57 1.27
N TYR A 224 5.28 8.33 1.57
CA TYR A 224 6.35 8.53 0.60
C TYR A 224 6.48 7.34 -0.35
N THR A 225 6.47 7.64 -1.65
CA THR A 225 6.66 6.66 -2.72
C THR A 225 8.02 6.87 -3.39
N SER A 226 8.65 5.78 -3.85
CA SER A 226 9.86 5.86 -4.67
C SER A 226 9.49 6.45 -6.04
N GLY A 227 9.75 7.74 -6.21
CA GLY A 227 9.50 8.43 -7.49
C GLY A 227 10.30 7.85 -8.65
N THR A 228 9.80 8.00 -9.86
CA THR A 228 10.50 7.63 -11.11
C THR A 228 11.77 8.45 -11.33
N THR A 229 11.87 9.62 -10.70
CA THR A 229 13.00 10.57 -10.78
C THR A 229 14.11 10.33 -9.76
N GLY A 230 13.95 9.33 -8.86
CA GLY A 230 14.95 8.97 -7.85
C GLY A 230 14.75 9.62 -6.48
N GLN A 231 14.03 10.73 -6.37
CA GLN A 231 13.67 11.34 -5.08
C GLN A 231 12.28 10.84 -4.66
N PRO A 232 12.07 10.46 -3.39
CA PRO A 232 10.75 10.09 -2.89
C PRO A 232 9.75 11.25 -2.98
N LYS A 233 8.48 10.93 -3.24
CA LYS A 233 7.38 11.90 -3.29
C LYS A 233 6.36 11.55 -2.21
N GLY A 234 5.94 12.51 -1.40
CA GLY A 234 4.92 12.33 -0.37
C GLY A 234 3.52 12.47 -0.95
N ALA A 235 2.78 11.39 -1.16
CA ALA A 235 1.38 11.45 -1.57
C ALA A 235 0.52 11.90 -0.38
N VAL A 236 -0.27 12.96 -0.56
CA VAL A 236 -1.13 13.52 0.49
C VAL A 236 -2.45 12.79 0.50
N ILE A 237 -2.63 11.91 1.45
CA ILE A 237 -3.88 11.18 1.69
C ILE A 237 -4.73 12.00 2.66
N THR A 238 -5.91 12.42 2.23
CA THR A 238 -6.86 13.16 3.06
C THR A 238 -7.77 12.21 3.85
N HIS A 239 -8.49 12.72 4.85
CA HIS A 239 -9.52 11.96 5.55
C HIS A 239 -10.58 11.43 4.58
N PHE A 240 -11.00 12.26 3.61
CA PHE A 240 -11.91 11.88 2.53
C PHE A 240 -11.43 10.66 1.72
N ASN A 241 -10.14 10.65 1.34
CA ASN A 241 -9.56 9.51 0.61
C ASN A 241 -9.56 8.24 1.47
N VAL A 242 -9.16 8.34 2.77
CA VAL A 242 -9.15 7.20 3.71
C VAL A 242 -10.54 6.59 3.84
N VAL A 243 -11.53 7.43 4.12
CA VAL A 243 -12.91 6.98 4.35
C VAL A 243 -13.47 6.25 3.13
N HIS A 244 -13.33 6.82 1.92
CA HIS A 244 -13.81 6.17 0.71
C HIS A 244 -13.10 4.84 0.44
N SER A 245 -11.79 4.77 0.66
CA SER A 245 -11.03 3.53 0.48
C SER A 245 -11.45 2.44 1.46
N THR A 246 -11.72 2.77 2.73
CA THR A 246 -12.23 1.79 3.70
C THR A 246 -13.64 1.32 3.36
N LEU A 247 -14.52 2.23 2.92
CA LEU A 247 -15.87 1.88 2.46
C LEU A 247 -15.84 1.01 1.19
N HIS A 248 -14.87 1.20 0.30
CA HIS A 248 -14.65 0.30 -0.84
C HIS A 248 -14.33 -1.12 -0.37
N TYR A 249 -13.38 -1.28 0.56
CA TYR A 249 -13.07 -2.61 1.13
C TYR A 249 -14.27 -3.21 1.84
N GLN A 250 -14.93 -2.44 2.70
CA GLN A 250 -16.13 -2.90 3.42
C GLN A 250 -17.20 -3.42 2.45
N THR A 251 -17.55 -2.61 1.45
CA THR A 251 -18.63 -2.91 0.49
C THR A 251 -18.28 -4.07 -0.44
N CYS A 252 -17.09 -4.01 -1.07
CA CYS A 252 -16.68 -5.03 -2.06
C CYS A 252 -16.43 -6.40 -1.44
N LEU A 253 -15.98 -6.44 -0.20
CA LEU A 253 -15.64 -7.68 0.49
C LEU A 253 -16.74 -8.17 1.44
N GLY A 254 -17.73 -7.34 1.75
CA GLY A 254 -18.77 -7.65 2.73
C GLY A 254 -18.20 -7.77 4.14
N LEU A 255 -17.28 -6.86 4.51
CA LEU A 255 -16.69 -6.84 5.84
C LEU A 255 -17.67 -6.27 6.88
N ALA A 256 -17.68 -6.85 8.06
CA ALA A 256 -18.57 -6.49 9.16
C ALA A 256 -17.85 -6.53 10.51
N ALA A 257 -18.54 -6.11 11.57
CA ALA A 257 -18.03 -6.20 12.92
C ALA A 257 -17.63 -7.64 13.28
N GLY A 258 -16.52 -7.79 14.01
CA GLY A 258 -15.98 -9.08 14.40
C GLY A 258 -14.98 -9.69 13.40
N GLU A 259 -14.70 -9.05 12.28
CA GLU A 259 -13.59 -9.44 11.40
C GLU A 259 -12.26 -9.39 12.15
N ARG A 260 -11.35 -10.29 11.82
CA ARG A 260 -10.04 -10.42 12.43
C ARG A 260 -8.97 -10.40 11.35
N ALA A 261 -8.20 -9.32 11.28
CA ALA A 261 -7.24 -9.10 10.20
C ALA A 261 -5.79 -9.16 10.70
N VAL A 262 -4.95 -10.01 10.11
CA VAL A 262 -3.51 -10.02 10.40
C VAL A 262 -2.80 -8.95 9.58
N LEU A 263 -2.14 -8.02 10.27
CA LEU A 263 -1.24 -7.03 9.67
C LEU A 263 0.11 -7.71 9.38
N ALA A 264 0.19 -8.40 8.24
CA ALA A 264 1.37 -9.14 7.81
C ALA A 264 2.31 -8.33 6.89
N VAL A 265 1.79 -7.28 6.25
CA VAL A 265 2.54 -6.32 5.43
C VAL A 265 2.99 -5.13 6.29
N PRO A 266 3.99 -4.33 5.85
CA PRO A 266 4.42 -3.16 6.64
C PRO A 266 3.27 -2.18 6.90
N GLY A 267 3.09 -1.79 8.18
CA GLY A 267 2.15 -0.75 8.59
C GLY A 267 2.47 0.64 8.02
N SER A 268 3.71 0.86 7.56
CA SER A 268 4.12 2.10 6.88
C SER A 268 3.68 2.19 5.41
N HIS A 269 3.04 1.16 4.87
CA HIS A 269 2.55 1.12 3.49
C HIS A 269 1.02 1.26 3.45
N VAL A 270 0.48 1.84 2.37
CA VAL A 270 -0.98 2.06 2.26
C VAL A 270 -1.79 0.76 2.40
N THR A 271 -1.27 -0.38 1.97
CA THR A 271 -1.91 -1.68 2.19
C THR A 271 -2.10 -1.98 3.68
N GLY A 272 -1.06 -1.77 4.50
CA GLY A 272 -1.16 -1.97 5.95
C GLY A 272 -2.06 -0.95 6.62
N ILE A 273 -1.88 0.32 6.29
CA ILE A 273 -2.64 1.42 6.92
C ILE A 273 -4.11 1.35 6.53
N ILE A 274 -4.41 1.28 5.24
CA ILE A 274 -5.78 1.44 4.72
C ILE A 274 -6.50 0.10 4.69
N ALA A 275 -5.94 -0.92 3.98
CA ALA A 275 -6.65 -2.17 3.79
C ALA A 275 -6.80 -2.99 5.09
N ILE A 276 -5.91 -2.78 6.08
CA ILE A 276 -5.99 -3.49 7.35
C ILE A 276 -6.40 -2.54 8.49
N VAL A 277 -5.55 -1.59 8.91
CA VAL A 277 -5.79 -0.81 10.13
C VAL A 277 -7.05 0.05 10.03
N ALA A 278 -7.14 0.92 9.02
CA ALA A 278 -8.29 1.81 8.87
C ALA A 278 -9.58 1.05 8.53
N THR A 279 -9.48 -0.02 7.71
CA THR A 279 -10.66 -0.84 7.37
C THR A 279 -11.20 -1.58 8.60
N MET A 280 -10.34 -2.12 9.47
CA MET A 280 -10.81 -2.71 10.74
C MET A 280 -11.43 -1.65 11.65
N GLY A 281 -10.93 -0.41 11.64
CA GLY A 281 -11.58 0.72 12.33
C GLY A 281 -12.97 1.02 11.79
N ALA A 282 -13.15 1.02 10.48
CA ALA A 282 -14.44 1.31 9.86
C ALA A 282 -15.52 0.25 10.15
N VAL A 283 -15.13 -1.02 10.37
CA VAL A 283 -16.06 -2.15 10.59
C VAL A 283 -16.08 -2.67 12.02
N ALA A 284 -15.41 -2.01 12.95
CA ALA A 284 -15.21 -2.49 14.32
C ALA A 284 -14.64 -3.93 14.37
N GLY A 285 -13.68 -4.21 13.49
CA GLY A 285 -12.93 -5.46 13.45
C GLY A 285 -11.69 -5.43 14.36
N CYS A 286 -10.88 -6.47 14.35
CA CYS A 286 -9.68 -6.60 15.15
C CYS A 286 -8.42 -6.63 14.27
N VAL A 287 -7.45 -5.77 14.57
CA VAL A 287 -6.11 -5.81 13.97
C VAL A 287 -5.21 -6.72 14.80
N ILE A 288 -4.61 -7.73 14.17
CA ILE A 288 -3.67 -8.65 14.79
C ILE A 288 -2.28 -8.35 14.26
N ILE A 289 -1.38 -7.93 15.13
CA ILE A 289 -0.02 -7.52 14.75
C ILE A 289 0.86 -8.73 14.50
N LEU A 290 1.43 -8.79 13.31
CA LEU A 290 2.59 -9.64 13.00
C LEU A 290 3.80 -8.72 12.82
N ARG A 291 4.72 -8.71 13.79
CA ARG A 291 5.86 -7.78 13.82
C ARG A 291 6.79 -7.94 12.63
N GLU A 292 7.06 -9.19 12.26
CA GLU A 292 7.88 -9.55 11.09
C GLU A 292 7.24 -10.75 10.39
N PHE A 293 7.11 -10.68 9.07
CA PHE A 293 6.58 -11.80 8.31
C PHE A 293 7.60 -12.95 8.25
N LYS A 294 7.20 -14.08 8.83
CA LYS A 294 7.77 -15.41 8.64
C LYS A 294 6.60 -16.35 8.44
N ALA A 295 6.62 -17.16 7.40
CA ALA A 295 5.46 -17.97 7.00
C ALA A 295 4.93 -18.84 8.15
N ALA A 296 5.82 -19.55 8.87
CA ALA A 296 5.42 -20.34 10.04
C ALA A 296 4.76 -19.50 11.14
N ALA A 297 5.33 -18.33 11.48
CA ALA A 297 4.78 -17.44 12.51
C ALA A 297 3.42 -16.84 12.09
N PHE A 298 3.28 -16.46 10.80
CA PHE A 298 2.02 -16.00 10.25
C PHE A 298 0.93 -17.06 10.37
N LEU A 299 1.21 -18.29 9.96
CA LEU A 299 0.23 -19.39 9.97
C LEU A 299 -0.17 -19.78 11.39
N GLN A 300 0.77 -19.83 12.33
CA GLN A 300 0.48 -20.05 13.75
C GLN A 300 -0.39 -18.95 14.33
N LEU A 301 -0.09 -17.68 14.01
CA LEU A 301 -0.87 -16.53 14.45
C LEU A 301 -2.27 -16.54 13.84
N ALA A 302 -2.39 -16.81 12.53
CA ALA A 302 -3.65 -16.90 11.81
C ALA A 302 -4.58 -17.97 12.40
N THR A 303 -4.03 -19.14 12.75
CA THR A 303 -4.77 -20.22 13.42
C THR A 303 -5.17 -19.82 14.84
N ARG A 304 -4.22 -19.38 15.67
CA ARG A 304 -4.46 -19.01 17.07
C ARG A 304 -5.50 -17.92 17.22
N GLU A 305 -5.38 -16.87 16.42
CA GLU A 305 -6.25 -15.70 16.48
C GLU A 305 -7.49 -15.83 15.59
N ARG A 306 -7.72 -16.98 14.93
CA ARG A 306 -8.86 -17.22 14.05
C ARG A 306 -9.03 -16.12 13.00
N MET A 307 -7.94 -15.82 12.30
CA MET A 307 -7.91 -14.80 11.24
C MET A 307 -9.01 -15.05 10.21
N SER A 308 -9.80 -14.02 9.89
CA SER A 308 -10.83 -14.07 8.85
C SER A 308 -10.43 -13.36 7.55
N TYR A 309 -9.54 -12.36 7.66
CA TYR A 309 -9.15 -11.48 6.57
C TYR A 309 -7.64 -11.19 6.59
N THR A 310 -7.02 -11.15 5.42
CA THR A 310 -5.69 -10.57 5.22
C THR A 310 -5.50 -10.11 3.79
N LEU A 311 -4.54 -9.19 3.57
CA LEU A 311 -4.08 -8.77 2.26
C LEU A 311 -2.55 -8.80 2.23
N MET A 312 -1.98 -9.62 1.34
CA MET A 312 -0.54 -9.86 1.27
C MET A 312 -0.05 -9.79 -0.19
N VAL A 313 1.26 -9.78 -0.37
CA VAL A 313 1.84 -9.95 -1.71
C VAL A 313 1.90 -11.44 -2.08
N PRO A 314 1.83 -11.81 -3.38
CA PRO A 314 1.81 -13.20 -3.83
C PRO A 314 2.92 -14.08 -3.28
N ALA A 315 4.14 -13.55 -3.16
CA ALA A 315 5.29 -14.27 -2.63
C ALA A 315 5.07 -14.78 -1.18
N MET A 316 4.31 -14.04 -0.36
CA MET A 316 4.01 -14.45 1.01
C MET A 316 3.11 -15.69 1.05
N TYR A 317 2.13 -15.76 0.14
CA TYR A 317 1.28 -16.95 -0.02
C TYR A 317 2.11 -18.18 -0.46
N ALA A 318 3.00 -17.98 -1.43
CA ALA A 318 3.89 -19.06 -1.89
C ALA A 318 4.81 -19.58 -0.78
N LEU A 319 5.28 -18.71 0.11
CA LEU A 319 6.06 -19.11 1.29
C LEU A 319 5.19 -19.89 2.29
N CYS A 320 3.96 -19.47 2.54
CA CYS A 320 3.05 -20.21 3.43
C CYS A 320 2.77 -21.63 2.92
N LEU A 321 2.52 -21.79 1.63
CA LEU A 321 2.28 -23.11 1.01
C LEU A 321 3.47 -24.08 1.12
N ARG A 322 4.69 -23.54 1.27
CA ARG A 322 5.91 -24.35 1.43
C ARG A 322 6.18 -24.77 2.89
N GLU A 323 5.43 -24.23 3.85
CA GLU A 323 5.63 -24.58 5.25
C GLU A 323 5.23 -26.04 5.53
N PRO A 324 6.11 -26.82 6.19
CA PRO A 324 5.77 -28.15 6.61
C PRO A 324 4.54 -28.15 7.51
N GLY A 325 3.55 -28.99 7.19
CA GLY A 325 2.32 -29.09 7.99
C GLY A 325 1.24 -28.04 7.67
N PHE A 326 1.41 -27.20 6.65
CA PHE A 326 0.40 -26.23 6.23
C PHE A 326 -1.01 -26.87 6.10
N ALA A 327 -1.09 -28.04 5.44
CA ALA A 327 -2.36 -28.73 5.22
C ALA A 327 -3.04 -29.26 6.52
N ALA A 328 -2.30 -29.33 7.63
CA ALA A 328 -2.84 -29.79 8.93
C ALA A 328 -3.32 -28.64 9.83
N LEU A 329 -3.15 -27.38 9.42
CA LEU A 329 -3.57 -26.22 10.21
C LEU A 329 -5.08 -25.99 10.10
N ASP A 330 -5.72 -25.65 11.22
CA ASP A 330 -7.10 -25.18 11.22
C ASP A 330 -7.17 -23.70 10.79
N LEU A 331 -7.34 -23.49 9.50
CA LEU A 331 -7.56 -22.18 8.89
C LEU A 331 -9.03 -21.95 8.51
N SER A 332 -9.97 -22.67 9.12
CA SER A 332 -11.41 -22.63 8.81
C SER A 332 -12.04 -21.24 9.01
N ALA A 333 -11.46 -20.40 9.88
CA ALA A 333 -11.90 -19.03 10.08
C ALA A 333 -11.46 -18.09 8.93
N TRP A 334 -10.43 -18.45 8.17
CA TRP A 334 -9.92 -17.63 7.08
C TRP A 334 -10.90 -17.60 5.91
N ARG A 335 -11.56 -16.49 5.73
CA ARG A 335 -12.65 -16.29 4.75
C ARG A 335 -12.20 -15.50 3.52
N LEU A 336 -11.31 -14.53 3.71
CA LEU A 336 -10.88 -13.58 2.68
C LEU A 336 -9.36 -13.50 2.59
N GLY A 337 -8.82 -13.86 1.43
CA GLY A 337 -7.39 -13.79 1.10
C GLY A 337 -7.14 -12.79 -0.03
N GLY A 338 -6.78 -11.55 0.31
CA GLY A 338 -6.44 -10.52 -0.65
C GLY A 338 -5.00 -10.62 -1.12
N PHE A 339 -4.76 -10.35 -2.40
CA PHE A 339 -3.42 -10.18 -2.93
C PHE A 339 -3.33 -8.97 -3.85
N GLY A 340 -2.15 -8.36 -3.93
CA GLY A 340 -1.90 -7.20 -4.76
C GLY A 340 -0.41 -6.86 -4.85
N GLY A 341 -0.08 -5.79 -5.59
CA GLY A 341 1.29 -5.34 -5.79
C GLY A 341 2.11 -6.14 -6.81
N ALA A 342 1.67 -7.35 -7.14
CA ALA A 342 2.24 -8.22 -8.19
C ALA A 342 1.18 -9.24 -8.66
N PRO A 343 1.34 -9.83 -9.87
CA PRO A 343 0.51 -10.96 -10.31
C PRO A 343 0.66 -12.18 -9.40
N MET A 344 -0.44 -12.86 -9.10
CA MET A 344 -0.43 -14.12 -8.36
C MET A 344 -0.24 -15.29 -9.35
N PRO A 345 0.76 -16.18 -9.16
CA PRO A 345 0.89 -17.36 -10.01
C PRO A 345 -0.34 -18.28 -9.92
N VAL A 346 -0.76 -18.81 -11.07
CA VAL A 346 -1.91 -19.73 -11.18
C VAL A 346 -1.75 -20.93 -10.25
N SER A 347 -0.55 -21.51 -10.21
CA SER A 347 -0.23 -22.65 -9.33
C SER A 347 -0.42 -22.31 -7.84
N THR A 348 -0.17 -21.07 -7.43
CA THR A 348 -0.39 -20.62 -6.04
C THR A 348 -1.89 -20.52 -5.74
N ILE A 349 -2.68 -20.01 -6.69
CA ILE A 349 -4.16 -19.93 -6.55
C ILE A 349 -4.76 -21.33 -6.44
N GLU A 350 -4.35 -22.26 -7.31
CA GLU A 350 -4.83 -23.64 -7.32
C GLU A 350 -4.48 -24.37 -6.01
N GLN A 351 -3.25 -24.25 -5.53
CA GLN A 351 -2.83 -24.87 -4.27
C GLN A 351 -3.57 -24.30 -3.06
N LEU A 352 -3.78 -22.97 -3.01
CA LEU A 352 -4.62 -22.35 -1.97
C LEU A 352 -6.05 -22.84 -2.03
N GLY A 353 -6.64 -22.97 -3.22
CA GLY A 353 -7.99 -23.50 -3.41
C GLY A 353 -8.13 -24.95 -2.93
N GLN A 354 -7.09 -25.77 -3.12
CA GLN A 354 -7.06 -27.16 -2.63
C GLN A 354 -6.95 -27.27 -1.11
N HIS A 355 -6.08 -26.48 -0.50
CA HIS A 355 -5.81 -26.56 0.94
C HIS A 355 -6.75 -25.71 1.80
N CYS A 356 -7.26 -24.61 1.26
CA CYS A 356 -8.13 -23.66 1.94
C CYS A 356 -9.40 -23.37 1.11
N PRO A 357 -10.26 -24.37 0.85
CA PRO A 357 -11.43 -24.23 -0.05
C PRO A 357 -12.46 -23.20 0.44
N GLY A 358 -12.44 -22.84 1.72
CA GLY A 358 -13.29 -21.79 2.30
C GLY A 358 -12.80 -20.37 2.04
N VAL A 359 -11.57 -20.19 1.57
CA VAL A 359 -10.97 -18.86 1.34
C VAL A 359 -11.39 -18.33 -0.03
N ARG A 360 -12.07 -17.18 -0.03
CA ARG A 360 -12.27 -16.39 -1.24
C ARG A 360 -11.01 -15.56 -1.52
N LEU A 361 -10.27 -15.92 -2.56
CA LEU A 361 -9.17 -15.10 -3.05
C LEU A 361 -9.70 -13.93 -3.88
N PHE A 362 -9.05 -12.78 -3.77
CA PHE A 362 -9.35 -11.61 -4.58
C PHE A 362 -8.08 -10.79 -4.84
N ASN A 363 -7.99 -10.19 -6.02
CA ASN A 363 -6.97 -9.21 -6.34
C ASN A 363 -7.45 -7.82 -5.91
N ALA A 364 -6.57 -7.00 -5.34
CA ALA A 364 -6.75 -5.58 -5.10
C ALA A 364 -5.63 -4.80 -5.80
N TYR A 365 -5.95 -4.11 -6.89
CA TYR A 365 -5.02 -3.27 -7.61
C TYR A 365 -5.23 -1.81 -7.22
N GLY A 366 -4.11 -1.12 -7.00
CA GLY A 366 -4.05 0.28 -6.66
C GLY A 366 -2.63 0.71 -6.31
N ALA A 367 -2.52 1.93 -5.84
CA ALA A 367 -1.27 2.55 -5.48
C ALA A 367 -1.44 3.44 -4.25
N THR A 368 -0.35 4.05 -3.78
CA THR A 368 -0.42 5.08 -2.74
C THR A 368 -1.28 6.26 -3.20
N GLU A 369 -1.16 6.63 -4.46
CA GLU A 369 -1.88 7.74 -5.08
C GLU A 369 -3.38 7.49 -5.24
N THR A 370 -3.83 6.23 -5.11
CA THR A 370 -5.26 5.85 -5.07
C THR A 370 -5.70 5.41 -3.67
N THR A 371 -4.92 5.70 -2.65
CA THR A 371 -5.21 5.36 -1.24
C THR A 371 -5.60 3.88 -1.07
N SER A 372 -4.90 2.99 -1.72
CA SER A 372 -5.04 1.54 -1.80
C SER A 372 -5.96 1.08 -2.95
N PRO A 373 -7.26 0.67 -2.85
CA PRO A 373 -7.86 -0.03 -3.97
C PRO A 373 -8.43 0.93 -5.02
N ALA A 374 -8.10 0.69 -6.28
CA ALA A 374 -8.80 1.24 -7.44
C ALA A 374 -9.69 0.18 -8.10
N THR A 375 -9.25 -1.09 -8.08
CA THR A 375 -10.06 -2.24 -8.48
C THR A 375 -9.99 -3.34 -7.44
N ILE A 376 -11.05 -4.13 -7.36
CA ILE A 376 -11.12 -5.38 -6.58
C ILE A 376 -11.78 -6.45 -7.46
N THR A 377 -11.35 -7.71 -7.31
CA THR A 377 -12.01 -8.84 -7.96
C THR A 377 -13.39 -9.08 -7.34
N PRO A 378 -14.49 -9.06 -8.12
CA PRO A 378 -15.82 -9.36 -7.61
C PRO A 378 -15.95 -10.81 -7.12
N PRO A 379 -16.89 -11.10 -6.22
CA PRO A 379 -17.17 -12.47 -5.79
C PRO A 379 -17.46 -13.42 -6.96
N GLY A 380 -16.81 -14.59 -6.98
CA GLY A 380 -17.00 -15.60 -8.01
C GLY A 380 -16.40 -15.28 -9.39
N SER A 381 -15.69 -14.16 -9.54
CA SER A 381 -15.16 -13.68 -10.83
C SER A 381 -13.62 -13.60 -10.83
N LEU A 382 -12.93 -14.50 -10.12
CA LEU A 382 -11.47 -14.52 -10.13
C LEU A 382 -10.97 -14.95 -11.51
N THR A 383 -10.57 -13.98 -12.32
CA THR A 383 -9.86 -14.19 -13.58
C THR A 383 -8.37 -14.04 -13.34
N LEU A 384 -7.57 -14.95 -13.87
CA LEU A 384 -6.14 -15.05 -13.57
C LEU A 384 -5.31 -13.93 -14.20
N ASP A 385 -5.86 -13.29 -15.22
CA ASP A 385 -5.22 -12.26 -16.05
C ASP A 385 -5.71 -10.83 -15.76
N ALA A 386 -6.79 -10.69 -14.96
CA ALA A 386 -7.36 -9.38 -14.63
C ALA A 386 -7.10 -9.00 -13.16
N VAL A 387 -6.97 -7.71 -12.92
CA VAL A 387 -6.81 -7.15 -11.57
C VAL A 387 -8.14 -6.72 -10.92
N GLY A 388 -9.26 -7.11 -11.53
CA GLY A 388 -10.62 -6.85 -11.05
C GLY A 388 -11.34 -5.75 -11.83
N VAL A 389 -12.43 -5.26 -11.25
CA VAL A 389 -13.24 -4.16 -11.78
C VAL A 389 -13.15 -2.95 -10.87
N ALA A 390 -13.44 -1.76 -11.39
CA ALA A 390 -13.44 -0.52 -10.62
C ALA A 390 -14.27 -0.66 -9.32
N VAL A 391 -13.72 -0.22 -8.19
CA VAL A 391 -14.48 -0.14 -6.94
C VAL A 391 -15.62 0.88 -7.05
N PRO A 392 -16.64 0.86 -6.20
CA PRO A 392 -17.65 1.91 -6.17
C PRO A 392 -16.98 3.30 -6.12
N CYS A 393 -17.55 4.27 -6.83
CA CYS A 393 -17.01 5.63 -6.98
C CYS A 393 -15.73 5.77 -7.81
N ALA A 394 -15.03 4.71 -8.19
CA ALA A 394 -13.88 4.81 -9.07
C ALA A 394 -14.29 4.94 -10.54
N ASP A 395 -13.53 5.75 -11.28
CA ASP A 395 -13.61 5.87 -12.73
C ASP A 395 -12.24 5.52 -13.34
N ILE A 396 -12.19 4.49 -14.18
CA ILE A 396 -10.98 4.01 -14.82
C ILE A 396 -11.08 4.23 -16.32
N ARG A 397 -10.06 4.89 -16.88
CA ARG A 397 -9.94 5.19 -18.30
C ARG A 397 -8.62 4.63 -18.84
N ILE A 398 -8.67 4.16 -20.10
CA ILE A 398 -7.48 3.76 -20.83
C ILE A 398 -7.21 4.84 -21.88
N MET A 399 -6.04 5.48 -21.78
CA MET A 399 -5.70 6.67 -22.56
C MET A 399 -4.52 6.38 -23.50
N ASP A 400 -4.57 6.92 -24.72
CA ASP A 400 -3.44 6.93 -25.63
C ASP A 400 -2.38 7.99 -25.24
N ASP A 401 -1.30 8.05 -26.00
CA ASP A 401 -0.22 9.01 -25.76
C ASP A 401 -0.62 10.48 -26.08
N ASP A 402 -1.70 10.69 -26.85
CA ASP A 402 -2.29 12.01 -27.12
C ASP A 402 -3.29 12.44 -26.03
N GLY A 403 -3.56 11.60 -25.03
CA GLY A 403 -4.51 11.86 -23.97
C GLY A 403 -5.97 11.68 -24.38
N ARG A 404 -6.25 10.81 -25.36
CA ARG A 404 -7.59 10.42 -25.79
C ARG A 404 -7.94 9.04 -25.25
N GLU A 405 -9.20 8.85 -24.84
CA GLU A 405 -9.69 7.55 -24.40
C GLU A 405 -9.76 6.58 -25.58
N VAL A 406 -9.20 5.37 -25.39
CA VAL A 406 -9.24 4.33 -26.42
C VAL A 406 -10.48 3.43 -26.25
N PRO A 407 -10.96 2.78 -27.33
CA PRO A 407 -12.05 1.81 -27.25
C PRO A 407 -11.72 0.63 -26.31
N PRO A 408 -12.77 -0.06 -25.77
CA PRO A 408 -12.58 -1.26 -24.96
C PRO A 408 -11.73 -2.31 -25.65
N GLY A 409 -10.85 -2.96 -24.87
CA GLY A 409 -9.92 -3.97 -25.36
C GLY A 409 -8.66 -3.41 -26.01
N GLN A 410 -8.57 -2.11 -26.31
CA GLN A 410 -7.33 -1.49 -26.76
C GLN A 410 -6.44 -1.12 -25.58
N SER A 411 -5.13 -1.22 -25.82
CA SER A 411 -4.10 -0.93 -24.81
C SER A 411 -3.75 0.56 -24.76
N GLY A 412 -3.61 1.08 -23.55
CA GLY A 412 -3.17 2.45 -23.29
C GLY A 412 -2.75 2.62 -21.85
N GLU A 413 -2.44 3.86 -21.45
CA GLU A 413 -2.12 4.19 -20.06
C GLU A 413 -3.38 4.19 -19.20
N VAL A 414 -3.33 3.52 -18.06
CA VAL A 414 -4.44 3.47 -17.11
C VAL A 414 -4.50 4.76 -16.32
N TRP A 415 -5.58 5.51 -16.46
CA TRP A 415 -5.87 6.69 -15.66
C TRP A 415 -7.00 6.39 -14.67
N ILE A 416 -6.85 6.84 -13.43
CA ILE A 416 -7.74 6.50 -12.32
C ILE A 416 -8.27 7.78 -11.70
N GLY A 417 -9.60 7.92 -11.66
CA GLY A 417 -10.36 8.99 -11.01
C GLY A 417 -11.20 8.45 -9.87
N GLY A 418 -11.63 9.33 -8.98
CA GLY A 418 -12.53 9.01 -7.87
C GLY A 418 -12.10 9.61 -6.54
N PRO A 419 -12.93 9.46 -5.50
CA PRO A 419 -12.71 10.08 -4.19
C PRO A 419 -11.50 9.51 -3.44
N MET A 420 -11.04 8.31 -3.79
CA MET A 420 -9.84 7.70 -3.22
C MET A 420 -8.54 8.25 -3.83
N VAL A 421 -8.59 9.01 -4.93
CA VAL A 421 -7.41 9.57 -5.58
C VAL A 421 -6.92 10.81 -4.83
N VAL A 422 -5.66 10.75 -4.37
CA VAL A 422 -5.06 11.86 -3.63
C VAL A 422 -5.05 13.16 -4.43
N PRO A 423 -5.18 14.34 -3.79
CA PRO A 423 -5.21 15.62 -4.51
C PRO A 423 -3.84 16.01 -5.09
N ARG A 424 -2.75 15.68 -4.39
CA ARG A 424 -1.41 16.17 -4.75
C ARG A 424 -0.29 15.39 -4.07
N TYR A 425 0.94 15.67 -4.49
CA TYR A 425 2.14 15.36 -3.71
C TYR A 425 2.50 16.54 -2.79
N TRP A 426 2.95 16.25 -1.58
CA TRP A 426 3.32 17.23 -0.56
C TRP A 426 4.48 18.10 -1.04
N ASP A 427 4.29 19.40 -1.02
CA ASP A 427 5.26 20.42 -1.43
C ASP A 427 6.02 20.07 -2.74
N ASN A 428 5.26 19.51 -3.71
CA ASN A 428 5.81 19.14 -5.01
C ASN A 428 4.81 19.42 -6.15
N PRO A 429 4.57 20.71 -6.47
CA PRO A 429 3.60 21.11 -7.49
C PRO A 429 3.99 20.60 -8.89
N GLN A 430 5.29 20.51 -9.20
CA GLN A 430 5.76 20.00 -10.47
C GLN A 430 5.40 18.53 -10.67
N ALA A 431 5.69 17.68 -9.66
CA ALA A 431 5.31 16.28 -9.73
C ALA A 431 3.79 16.09 -9.75
N THR A 432 3.06 16.95 -9.04
CA THR A 432 1.59 16.96 -9.04
C THR A 432 1.07 17.24 -10.45
N ALA A 433 1.49 18.33 -11.09
CA ALA A 433 1.06 18.70 -12.43
C ALA A 433 1.38 17.63 -13.50
N LEU A 434 2.52 16.92 -13.35
CA LEU A 434 2.90 15.83 -14.27
C LEU A 434 2.07 14.56 -14.08
N SER A 435 1.66 14.27 -12.84
CA SER A 435 1.03 12.99 -12.48
C SER A 435 -0.50 13.03 -12.46
N PHE A 436 -1.11 14.22 -12.36
CA PHE A 436 -2.56 14.39 -12.30
C PHE A 436 -3.07 15.24 -13.46
N CYS A 437 -4.24 14.91 -13.99
CA CYS A 437 -4.89 15.64 -15.08
C CYS A 437 -6.41 15.47 -14.99
N GLY A 438 -7.17 16.57 -14.95
CA GLY A 438 -8.64 16.53 -14.95
C GLY A 438 -9.26 15.71 -13.81
N GLY A 439 -8.61 15.62 -12.67
CA GLY A 439 -9.06 14.80 -11.54
C GLY A 439 -8.62 13.34 -11.59
N TYR A 440 -7.93 12.91 -12.65
CA TYR A 440 -7.36 11.57 -12.78
C TYR A 440 -5.89 11.55 -12.41
N TRP A 441 -5.48 10.47 -11.76
CA TRP A 441 -4.08 10.11 -11.61
C TRP A 441 -3.61 9.25 -12.78
N LYS A 442 -2.52 9.63 -13.41
CA LYS A 442 -1.83 8.88 -14.45
C LYS A 442 -0.98 7.81 -13.79
N SER A 443 -1.42 6.56 -13.85
CA SER A 443 -0.78 5.49 -13.08
C SER A 443 0.64 5.15 -13.56
N GLY A 444 0.93 5.42 -14.83
CA GLY A 444 2.11 4.93 -15.51
C GLY A 444 2.06 3.41 -15.75
N ASP A 445 0.92 2.76 -15.56
CA ASP A 445 0.67 1.37 -15.94
C ASP A 445 0.02 1.34 -17.32
N ILE A 446 0.41 0.40 -18.16
CA ILE A 446 -0.23 0.09 -19.42
C ILE A 446 -1.18 -1.07 -19.23
N GLY A 447 -2.42 -0.90 -19.67
CA GLY A 447 -3.45 -1.91 -19.51
C GLY A 447 -4.55 -1.84 -20.56
N THR A 448 -5.52 -2.74 -20.41
CA THR A 448 -6.75 -2.78 -21.21
C THR A 448 -7.95 -2.89 -20.29
N LEU A 449 -9.05 -2.27 -20.67
CA LEU A 449 -10.34 -2.41 -20.01
C LEU A 449 -11.30 -3.09 -21.00
N ASP A 450 -11.88 -4.23 -20.61
CA ASP A 450 -12.83 -4.93 -21.49
C ASP A 450 -14.25 -4.35 -21.37
N THR A 451 -15.18 -4.91 -22.17
CA THR A 451 -16.59 -4.48 -22.18
C THR A 451 -17.33 -4.77 -20.88
N ASP A 452 -16.86 -5.75 -20.11
CA ASP A 452 -17.42 -6.13 -18.82
C ASP A 452 -16.81 -5.35 -17.66
N GLY A 453 -15.86 -4.45 -17.94
CA GLY A 453 -15.20 -3.59 -16.96
C GLY A 453 -14.03 -4.22 -16.22
N PHE A 454 -13.53 -5.39 -16.66
CA PHE A 454 -12.32 -5.98 -16.09
C PHE A 454 -11.07 -5.28 -16.61
N LEU A 455 -10.24 -4.82 -15.67
CA LEU A 455 -8.94 -4.21 -15.96
C LEU A 455 -7.86 -5.28 -16.01
N ARG A 456 -7.05 -5.25 -17.08
CA ARG A 456 -5.82 -6.05 -17.21
C ARG A 456 -4.63 -5.12 -17.28
N ILE A 457 -3.64 -5.38 -16.44
CA ILE A 457 -2.37 -4.64 -16.43
C ILE A 457 -1.33 -5.47 -17.19
N HIS A 458 -0.71 -4.85 -18.18
CA HIS A 458 0.28 -5.50 -19.03
C HIS A 458 1.70 -5.19 -18.58
N ASP A 459 2.01 -3.92 -18.29
CA ASP A 459 3.37 -3.50 -17.87
C ASP A 459 3.33 -2.09 -17.26
N ARG A 460 4.48 -1.63 -16.78
CA ARG A 460 4.76 -0.23 -16.50
C ARG A 460 5.17 0.50 -17.79
N LYS A 461 4.61 1.67 -18.06
CA LYS A 461 4.93 2.49 -19.25
C LYS A 461 6.45 2.70 -19.42
N LYS A 462 7.17 2.87 -18.31
CA LYS A 462 8.63 3.07 -18.29
C LYS A 462 9.46 1.79 -18.45
N ASP A 463 8.87 0.63 -18.20
CA ASP A 463 9.53 -0.68 -18.25
C ASP A 463 9.18 -1.42 -19.55
N MET A 464 8.18 -0.94 -20.30
CA MET A 464 7.81 -1.43 -21.62
C MET A 464 8.96 -1.17 -22.62
N ILE A 465 9.33 -2.19 -23.37
CA ILE A 465 10.44 -2.17 -24.30
C ILE A 465 9.92 -1.87 -25.72
N ASN A 466 10.46 -0.85 -26.38
CA ASN A 466 10.06 -0.47 -27.74
C ASN A 466 11.05 -1.05 -28.75
N ARG A 467 10.77 -2.26 -29.25
CA ARG A 467 11.64 -2.98 -30.20
C ARG A 467 11.13 -2.83 -31.63
N GLY A 468 11.75 -1.96 -32.40
CA GLY A 468 11.40 -1.77 -33.81
C GLY A 468 9.97 -1.30 -34.04
N GLY A 469 9.40 -0.53 -33.10
CA GLY A 469 8.00 -0.09 -33.13
C GLY A 469 7.01 -1.05 -32.47
N TYR A 470 7.43 -2.28 -32.15
CA TYR A 470 6.62 -3.22 -31.39
C TYR A 470 6.77 -2.97 -29.89
N LYS A 471 5.64 -2.95 -29.17
CA LYS A 471 5.60 -2.84 -27.71
C LYS A 471 5.79 -4.23 -27.10
N VAL A 472 6.92 -4.45 -26.42
CA VAL A 472 7.20 -5.68 -25.67
C VAL A 472 6.96 -5.40 -24.19
N PHE A 473 6.00 -6.08 -23.62
CA PHE A 473 5.72 -5.99 -22.19
C PHE A 473 6.73 -6.84 -21.44
N SER A 474 7.51 -6.20 -20.56
CA SER A 474 8.57 -6.88 -19.81
C SER A 474 8.01 -8.00 -18.93
N VAL A 475 6.84 -7.78 -18.33
CA VAL A 475 6.14 -8.76 -17.46
C VAL A 475 5.75 -10.02 -18.22
N GLU A 476 5.37 -9.92 -19.50
CA GLU A 476 5.01 -11.08 -20.32
C GLU A 476 6.21 -12.01 -20.56
N VAL A 477 7.38 -11.42 -20.85
CA VAL A 477 8.63 -12.15 -21.01
C VAL A 477 9.05 -12.79 -19.68
N GLU A 478 8.96 -12.05 -18.58
CA GLU A 478 9.28 -12.51 -17.23
C GLU A 478 8.40 -13.71 -16.81
N ASN A 479 7.08 -13.60 -17.01
CA ASN A 479 6.14 -14.68 -16.68
C ASN A 479 6.41 -15.95 -17.49
N CYS A 480 6.71 -15.82 -18.77
CA CYS A 480 7.11 -16.96 -19.61
C CYS A 480 8.35 -17.66 -19.02
N LEU A 481 9.38 -16.89 -18.68
CA LEU A 481 10.63 -17.44 -18.13
C LEU A 481 10.46 -18.01 -16.72
N MET A 482 9.62 -17.40 -15.88
CA MET A 482 9.29 -17.90 -14.54
C MET A 482 8.53 -19.23 -14.56
N GLY A 483 7.94 -19.62 -15.69
CA GLY A 483 7.38 -20.96 -15.90
C GLY A 483 8.45 -22.08 -15.98
N HIS A 484 9.72 -21.75 -16.13
CA HIS A 484 10.80 -22.72 -16.20
C HIS A 484 11.27 -23.14 -14.78
N PRO A 485 11.40 -24.46 -14.46
CA PRO A 485 11.67 -24.95 -13.10
C PRO A 485 13.01 -24.46 -12.50
N ARG A 486 13.96 -24.08 -13.34
CA ARG A 486 15.28 -23.57 -12.90
C ARG A 486 15.32 -22.05 -12.74
N VAL A 487 14.27 -21.30 -13.08
CA VAL A 487 14.21 -19.84 -12.93
C VAL A 487 13.56 -19.50 -11.59
N LEU A 488 14.30 -18.81 -10.74
CA LEU A 488 13.83 -18.32 -9.45
C LEU A 488 13.30 -16.88 -9.56
N GLU A 489 14.00 -16.04 -10.35
CA GLU A 489 13.61 -14.68 -10.65
C GLU A 489 14.04 -14.31 -12.09
N ALA A 490 13.22 -13.49 -12.76
CA ALA A 490 13.53 -12.94 -14.06
C ALA A 490 13.19 -11.45 -14.11
N ALA A 491 14.00 -10.64 -14.82
CA ALA A 491 13.76 -9.24 -15.07
C ALA A 491 14.12 -8.87 -16.50
N ALA A 492 13.14 -8.49 -17.30
CA ALA A 492 13.35 -8.01 -18.67
C ALA A 492 13.50 -6.47 -18.68
N VAL A 493 14.51 -6.00 -19.41
CA VAL A 493 14.82 -4.57 -19.56
C VAL A 493 15.14 -4.23 -21.02
N GLY A 494 14.73 -3.04 -21.44
CA GLY A 494 15.11 -2.48 -22.75
C GLY A 494 16.55 -1.97 -22.71
N VAL A 495 17.35 -2.38 -23.69
CA VAL A 495 18.72 -1.88 -23.91
C VAL A 495 18.76 -1.11 -25.23
N PRO A 496 19.30 0.12 -25.27
CA PRO A 496 19.38 0.91 -26.49
C PRO A 496 19.99 0.14 -27.66
N CYS A 497 19.36 0.21 -28.84
CA CYS A 497 19.81 -0.40 -30.06
C CYS A 497 19.70 0.61 -31.21
N PRO A 498 20.79 0.87 -32.00
CA PRO A 498 20.76 1.85 -33.07
C PRO A 498 19.77 1.53 -34.20
N VAL A 499 19.40 0.25 -34.37
CA VAL A 499 18.54 -0.23 -35.45
C VAL A 499 17.09 -0.40 -34.98
N LEU A 500 16.89 -0.96 -33.80
CA LEU A 500 15.55 -1.32 -33.29
C LEU A 500 15.00 -0.36 -32.22
N GLY A 501 15.73 0.73 -31.92
CA GLY A 501 15.43 1.56 -30.74
C GLY A 501 15.86 0.87 -29.44
N GLU A 502 15.24 -0.26 -29.12
CA GLU A 502 15.64 -1.08 -27.97
C GLU A 502 15.71 -2.57 -28.35
N ARG A 503 16.50 -3.34 -27.59
CA ARG A 503 16.55 -4.81 -27.59
C ARG A 503 16.12 -5.35 -26.23
N VAL A 504 15.59 -6.56 -26.22
CA VAL A 504 15.14 -7.25 -25.00
C VAL A 504 16.35 -7.95 -24.35
N HIS A 505 16.72 -7.50 -23.15
CA HIS A 505 17.72 -8.15 -22.33
C HIS A 505 17.06 -8.65 -21.02
N VAL A 506 17.37 -9.89 -20.64
CA VAL A 506 16.80 -10.47 -19.41
C VAL A 506 17.90 -10.83 -18.42
N PHE A 507 17.70 -10.43 -17.16
CA PHE A 507 18.46 -10.95 -16.03
C PHE A 507 17.70 -12.11 -15.39
N VAL A 508 18.40 -13.20 -15.13
CA VAL A 508 17.83 -14.41 -14.53
C VAL A 508 18.63 -14.79 -13.29
N HIS A 509 17.93 -14.94 -12.16
CA HIS A 509 18.45 -15.65 -11.00
C HIS A 509 17.95 -17.10 -11.08
N ALA A 510 18.88 -18.04 -11.24
CA ALA A 510 18.56 -19.46 -11.42
C ALA A 510 18.83 -20.26 -10.15
N SER A 511 18.18 -21.45 -10.04
CA SER A 511 18.47 -22.43 -8.98
C SER A 511 19.90 -22.96 -9.08
N ALA A 512 20.46 -23.40 -7.94
CA ALA A 512 21.84 -23.89 -7.85
C ALA A 512 22.10 -25.24 -8.56
N ASP A 513 21.08 -25.84 -9.18
CA ASP A 513 21.17 -27.14 -9.86
C ASP A 513 21.93 -27.01 -11.21
N GLY A 514 23.23 -26.86 -11.13
CA GLY A 514 24.16 -26.69 -12.26
C GLY A 514 24.53 -25.24 -12.54
N VAL A 515 25.71 -25.03 -13.13
CA VAL A 515 26.22 -23.70 -13.48
C VAL A 515 25.34 -23.11 -14.60
N PRO A 516 24.69 -21.94 -14.38
CA PRO A 516 23.97 -21.26 -15.45
C PRO A 516 24.97 -20.91 -16.58
N GLY A 517 24.66 -21.30 -17.81
CA GLY A 517 25.52 -21.06 -18.94
C GLY A 517 24.73 -20.89 -20.25
N GLU A 518 25.45 -20.92 -21.36
CA GLU A 518 24.90 -20.71 -22.70
C GLU A 518 23.78 -21.71 -23.05
N ALA A 519 23.91 -22.96 -22.56
CA ALA A 519 22.88 -23.99 -22.75
C ALA A 519 21.55 -23.63 -22.11
N LEU A 520 21.53 -23.15 -20.86
CA LEU A 520 20.32 -22.72 -20.19
C LEU A 520 19.76 -21.44 -20.85
N ALA A 521 20.63 -20.52 -21.27
CA ALA A 521 20.18 -19.31 -21.97
C ALA A 521 19.45 -19.66 -23.27
N GLU A 522 19.94 -20.63 -24.05
CA GLU A 522 19.29 -21.06 -25.27
C GLU A 522 18.00 -21.85 -24.99
N GLU A 523 17.95 -22.66 -23.94
CA GLU A 523 16.72 -23.33 -23.48
C GLU A 523 15.62 -22.31 -23.11
N LEU A 524 15.97 -21.26 -22.38
CA LEU A 524 15.05 -20.20 -22.00
C LEU A 524 14.58 -19.38 -23.22
N LYS A 525 15.47 -19.10 -24.18
CA LYS A 525 15.07 -18.45 -25.45
C LYS A 525 14.15 -19.35 -26.27
N ASN A 526 14.38 -20.66 -26.30
CA ASN A 526 13.49 -21.61 -26.97
C ASN A 526 12.11 -21.68 -26.31
N LEU A 527 12.06 -21.59 -24.99
CA LEU A 527 10.79 -21.47 -24.25
C LEU A 527 10.03 -20.21 -24.72
N CYS A 528 10.70 -19.05 -24.77
CA CYS A 528 10.10 -17.82 -25.28
C CYS A 528 9.68 -17.92 -26.76
N ARG A 529 10.46 -18.57 -27.62
CA ARG A 529 10.11 -18.78 -29.05
C ARG A 529 8.86 -19.64 -29.22
N ARG A 530 8.64 -20.58 -28.31
CA ARG A 530 7.45 -21.45 -28.34
C ARG A 530 6.19 -20.71 -27.89
N ASP A 531 6.28 -19.89 -26.86
CA ASP A 531 5.14 -19.37 -26.10
C ASP A 531 4.85 -17.89 -26.39
N LEU A 532 5.78 -17.15 -27.02
CA LEU A 532 5.66 -15.72 -27.30
C LEU A 532 5.90 -15.41 -28.78
N ALA A 533 5.47 -14.21 -29.21
CA ALA A 533 5.80 -13.71 -30.53
C ALA A 533 7.32 -13.49 -30.69
N ASP A 534 7.85 -13.64 -31.89
CA ASP A 534 9.27 -13.61 -32.21
C ASP A 534 10.00 -12.34 -31.74
N TYR A 535 9.34 -11.18 -31.87
CA TYR A 535 9.88 -9.89 -31.42
C TYR A 535 9.99 -9.76 -29.89
N LYS A 536 9.35 -10.63 -29.10
CA LYS A 536 9.39 -10.68 -27.64
C LYS A 536 10.52 -11.57 -27.10
N VAL A 537 11.12 -12.39 -27.97
CA VAL A 537 12.21 -13.30 -27.57
C VAL A 537 13.41 -12.48 -27.12
N PRO A 538 14.02 -12.78 -25.96
CA PRO A 538 15.21 -12.07 -25.48
C PRO A 538 16.39 -12.16 -26.44
N ASP A 539 17.00 -11.03 -26.78
CA ASP A 539 18.25 -10.98 -27.55
C ASP A 539 19.40 -11.56 -26.71
N ALA A 540 19.42 -11.24 -25.42
CA ALA A 540 20.45 -11.70 -24.50
C ALA A 540 19.87 -12.04 -23.12
N ILE A 541 20.50 -13.00 -22.43
CA ILE A 541 20.20 -13.40 -21.05
C ILE A 541 21.48 -13.31 -20.23
N SER A 542 21.41 -12.63 -19.08
CA SER A 542 22.49 -12.58 -18.07
C SER A 542 22.05 -13.29 -16.80
N PHE A 543 22.88 -14.19 -16.31
CA PHE A 543 22.63 -14.88 -15.05
C PHE A 543 23.25 -14.13 -13.87
N THR A 544 22.51 -14.09 -12.74
CA THR A 544 22.97 -13.50 -11.48
C THR A 544 23.19 -14.60 -10.44
N ALA A 545 24.28 -14.49 -9.69
CA ALA A 545 24.59 -15.43 -8.60
C ALA A 545 23.75 -15.14 -7.32
N SER A 546 23.19 -13.94 -7.22
CA SER A 546 22.37 -13.49 -6.10
C SER A 546 21.00 -13.05 -6.58
N PRO A 547 19.97 -12.97 -5.70
CA PRO A 547 18.67 -12.43 -6.01
C PRO A 547 18.77 -11.04 -6.67
N LEU A 548 17.77 -10.71 -7.49
CA LEU A 548 17.73 -9.45 -8.21
C LEU A 548 17.55 -8.25 -7.25
N PRO A 549 18.13 -7.07 -7.55
CA PRO A 549 18.10 -5.91 -6.65
C PRO A 549 16.68 -5.40 -6.44
N ARG A 550 16.34 -5.11 -5.18
CA ARG A 550 15.03 -4.62 -4.75
C ARG A 550 15.16 -3.40 -3.85
N ASN A 551 14.16 -2.54 -3.88
CA ASN A 551 14.08 -1.42 -2.93
C ASN A 551 13.62 -1.91 -1.54
N ALA A 552 13.57 -0.98 -0.56
CA ALA A 552 13.12 -1.24 0.81
C ALA A 552 11.72 -1.88 0.90
N ASN A 553 10.86 -1.63 -0.09
CA ASN A 553 9.50 -2.18 -0.19
C ASN A 553 9.44 -3.51 -0.99
N GLY A 554 10.59 -4.10 -1.32
CA GLY A 554 10.67 -5.37 -2.05
C GLY A 554 10.43 -5.27 -3.55
N LYS A 555 10.28 -4.06 -4.13
CA LYS A 555 10.08 -3.85 -5.56
C LYS A 555 11.39 -3.96 -6.32
N LEU A 556 11.35 -4.71 -7.43
CA LEU A 556 12.49 -4.92 -8.33
C LEU A 556 13.02 -3.59 -8.92
N LEU A 557 14.33 -3.39 -8.89
CA LEU A 557 15.01 -2.18 -9.36
C LEU A 557 15.52 -2.36 -10.81
N LYS A 558 14.61 -2.47 -11.79
CA LYS A 558 14.94 -2.63 -13.22
C LYS A 558 15.88 -1.53 -13.76
N ARG A 559 15.74 -0.30 -13.25
CA ARG A 559 16.63 0.81 -13.61
C ARG A 559 18.08 0.51 -13.26
N GLU A 560 18.35 -0.02 -12.07
CA GLU A 560 19.71 -0.38 -11.64
C GLU A 560 20.29 -1.50 -12.52
N LEU A 561 19.48 -2.50 -12.88
CA LEU A 561 19.87 -3.55 -13.80
C LEU A 561 20.24 -3.00 -15.18
N ARG A 562 19.44 -2.05 -15.70
CA ARG A 562 19.71 -1.38 -16.98
C ARG A 562 21.00 -0.56 -16.91
N GLU A 563 21.23 0.21 -15.83
CA GLU A 563 22.45 1.03 -15.64
C GLU A 563 23.71 0.16 -15.57
N ARG A 564 23.65 -1.03 -14.95
CA ARG A 564 24.76 -2.00 -14.90
C ARG A 564 25.17 -2.47 -16.31
N LEU A 565 24.20 -2.73 -17.21
CA LEU A 565 24.50 -3.10 -18.60
C LEU A 565 25.16 -1.96 -19.38
N LEU A 566 24.62 -0.74 -19.24
CA LEU A 566 25.14 0.40 -19.97
C LEU A 566 26.56 0.78 -19.54
N SER A 567 26.89 0.63 -18.23
CA SER A 567 28.25 0.84 -17.74
C SER A 567 29.22 -0.23 -18.18
N ALA A 568 28.79 -1.50 -18.26
CA ALA A 568 29.60 -2.60 -18.75
C ALA A 568 29.91 -2.50 -20.26
N ASP A 569 28.96 -2.03 -21.07
CA ASP A 569 29.14 -1.81 -22.51
C ASP A 569 30.00 -0.55 -22.80
N GLY A 570 29.92 0.48 -21.97
CA GLY A 570 30.80 1.65 -22.04
C GLY A 570 32.26 1.31 -21.79
N ALA A 571 32.53 0.43 -20.83
CA ALA A 571 33.88 -0.04 -20.53
C ALA A 571 34.49 -0.91 -21.65
N LYS A 572 33.66 -1.67 -22.39
CA LYS A 572 34.12 -2.47 -23.54
C LYS A 572 34.38 -1.67 -24.81
N ARG A 573 33.86 -0.43 -24.94
CA ARG A 573 34.08 0.46 -26.10
C ARG A 573 35.25 1.40 -25.90
N SER A 574 35.77 1.54 -24.70
CA SER A 574 36.92 2.42 -24.34
C SER A 574 38.21 1.64 -24.09
N GLY A 575 38.25 0.34 -24.27
CA GLY A 575 39.45 -0.52 -24.28
C GLY A 575 39.62 -1.15 -25.67
#